data_392e534f3b12c3aed14428eb6686388f
#
_entry.id   392e534f3b12c3aed14428eb6686388f
#
_cell.length_a   1.000
_cell.length_b   1.000
_cell.length_c   1.000
_cell.angle_alpha   90.00
_cell.angle_beta   90.00
_cell.angle_gamma   90.00
#
_symmetry.space_group_name_H-M   'P 1'
#
loop_
_entity.id
_entity.type
_entity.pdbx_description
1 polymer ?
#
loop_
_entity_poly.entity_id
_entity_poly.type
_entity_poly.pdbx_seq_one_letter_code
_entity_poly.pdbx_strand_id
1 'polypeptide(L)'
;MLEGSCHCQKVSWTYALPLESVTACNCTLCRRYGALWAYAYIDHGITVSGPTKAYERGRKLNGFHFCSDCGCICYYKSNSDDELGRRRAAVN
;
A
#
# COMPACT_ATOMS: atom_id res chain seq x y z
N MET A 1 8.69 5.05 14.14
CA MET A 1 7.96 5.32 12.89
C MET A 1 8.83 4.94 11.69
N LEU A 2 8.27 4.22 10.74
CA LEU A 2 8.94 3.90 9.50
C LEU A 2 8.50 4.86 8.40
N GLU A 3 9.41 5.16 7.49
CA GLU A 3 9.15 5.99 6.33
C GLU A 3 9.65 5.26 5.08
N GLY A 4 8.92 5.39 4.00
CA GLY A 4 9.32 4.82 2.72
C GLY A 4 8.86 5.65 1.55
N SER A 5 9.39 5.33 0.38
CA SER A 5 9.03 6.02 -0.86
C SER A 5 9.20 5.08 -2.06
N CYS A 6 8.65 5.50 -3.20
CA CYS A 6 9.03 4.90 -4.47
C CYS A 6 10.46 5.30 -4.82
N HIS A 7 11.01 4.71 -5.88
CA HIS A 7 12.40 4.97 -6.25
C HIS A 7 12.69 6.44 -6.55
N CYS A 8 11.79 7.13 -7.26
CA CYS A 8 11.99 8.55 -7.59
C CYS A 8 11.54 9.51 -6.47
N GLN A 9 10.99 9.00 -5.39
CA GLN A 9 10.58 9.71 -4.18
C GLN A 9 9.35 10.62 -4.34
N LYS A 10 8.66 10.58 -5.46
CA LYS A 10 7.43 11.37 -5.64
C LYS A 10 6.25 10.84 -4.82
N VAL A 11 6.26 9.55 -4.51
CA VAL A 11 5.25 8.91 -3.66
C VAL A 11 5.94 8.45 -2.39
N SER A 12 5.36 8.79 -1.25
CA SER A 12 5.92 8.45 0.05
C SER A 12 4.83 7.98 1.01
N TRP A 13 5.25 7.28 2.05
CA TRP A 13 4.35 6.83 3.11
C TRP A 13 5.06 6.84 4.45
N THR A 14 4.28 6.91 5.52
CA THR A 14 4.75 6.70 6.90
C THR A 14 3.94 5.57 7.53
N TYR A 15 4.58 4.84 8.44
CA TYR A 15 3.98 3.74 9.18
C TYR A 15 4.28 3.94 10.66
N ALA A 16 3.24 4.26 11.43
CA ALA A 16 3.38 4.76 12.80
C ALA A 16 3.22 3.68 13.87
N LEU A 17 2.88 2.45 13.50
CA LEU A 17 2.65 1.37 14.45
C LEU A 17 3.92 0.54 14.66
N PRO A 18 4.03 -0.19 15.79
CA PRO A 18 5.11 -1.16 15.94
C PRO A 18 5.04 -2.22 14.85
N LEU A 19 6.17 -2.51 14.20
CA LEU A 19 6.23 -3.50 13.14
C LEU A 19 6.98 -4.73 13.63
N GLU A 20 6.26 -5.84 13.74
CA GLU A 20 6.83 -7.13 14.15
C GLU A 20 7.14 -8.03 12.97
N SER A 21 6.40 -7.89 11.88
CA SER A 21 6.56 -8.73 10.69
C SER A 21 6.01 -8.04 9.46
N VAL A 22 6.43 -8.54 8.30
CA VAL A 22 5.87 -8.17 7.00
C VAL A 22 5.44 -9.44 6.28
N THR A 23 4.54 -9.30 5.32
CA THR A 23 3.98 -10.44 4.60
C THR A 23 4.44 -10.45 3.15
N ALA A 24 5.01 -11.57 2.72
CA ALA A 24 5.26 -11.88 1.32
C ALA A 24 4.07 -12.68 0.79
N CYS A 25 3.13 -12.00 0.14
CA CYS A 25 1.91 -12.64 -0.34
C CYS A 25 2.20 -13.49 -1.59
N ASN A 26 1.66 -14.71 -1.62
CA ASN A 26 1.85 -15.67 -2.71
C ASN A 26 0.83 -15.52 -3.85
N CYS A 27 -0.07 -14.56 -3.81
CA CYS A 27 -1.05 -14.41 -4.87
C CYS A 27 -0.39 -14.07 -6.21
N THR A 28 -1.13 -14.24 -7.31
CA THR A 28 -0.57 -14.06 -8.65
C THR A 28 -0.05 -12.66 -8.90
N LEU A 29 -0.61 -11.65 -8.22
CA LEU A 29 -0.19 -10.27 -8.37
C LEU A 29 0.98 -9.92 -7.46
N CYS A 30 0.85 -10.18 -6.15
CA CYS A 30 1.86 -9.76 -5.17
C CYS A 30 3.20 -10.43 -5.37
N ARG A 31 3.23 -11.71 -5.78
CA ARG A 31 4.49 -12.39 -6.07
C ARG A 31 5.24 -11.78 -7.26
N ARG A 32 4.53 -11.16 -8.20
CA ARG A 32 5.15 -10.47 -9.33
C ARG A 32 5.75 -9.13 -8.93
N TYR A 33 5.14 -8.46 -7.98
CA TYR A 33 5.70 -7.24 -7.41
C TYR A 33 6.92 -7.53 -6.52
N GLY A 34 6.99 -8.72 -5.91
CA GLY A 34 8.02 -9.02 -4.92
C GLY A 34 7.86 -8.17 -3.66
N ALA A 35 6.66 -7.70 -3.38
CA ALA A 35 6.41 -6.78 -2.29
C ALA A 35 6.41 -7.48 -0.93
N LEU A 36 6.84 -6.74 0.10
CA LEU A 36 6.74 -7.14 1.50
C LEU A 36 5.78 -6.17 2.17
N TRP A 37 4.61 -6.67 2.57
CA TRP A 37 3.51 -5.81 3.02
C TRP A 37 3.49 -5.62 4.52
N ALA A 38 3.43 -4.36 4.96
CA ALA A 38 3.15 -3.98 6.35
C ALA A 38 1.72 -3.43 6.40
N TYR A 39 0.87 -4.06 7.21
CA TYR A 39 -0.57 -3.79 7.21
C TYR A 39 -0.98 -2.80 8.29
N ALA A 40 -1.91 -1.92 7.96
CA ALA A 40 -2.61 -1.03 8.88
C ALA A 40 -3.84 -0.45 8.18
N TYR A 41 -4.22 0.77 8.55
CA TYR A 41 -5.35 1.48 7.95
C TYR A 41 -4.90 2.89 7.55
N ILE A 42 -5.49 3.42 6.48
CA ILE A 42 -5.23 4.80 6.05
C ILE A 42 -5.64 5.75 7.18
N ASP A 43 -4.74 6.66 7.53
CA ASP A 43 -4.85 7.64 8.62
C ASP A 43 -4.98 7.02 10.03
N HIS A 44 -4.82 5.69 10.13
CA HIS A 44 -4.74 4.95 11.39
C HIS A 44 -3.52 4.01 11.31
N GLY A 45 -2.33 4.60 11.31
CA GLY A 45 -1.06 3.90 11.20
C GLY A 45 -0.33 4.14 9.88
N ILE A 46 -1.04 4.30 8.78
CA ILE A 46 -0.47 4.57 7.46
C ILE A 46 -0.91 5.94 6.97
N THR A 47 0.06 6.77 6.58
CA THR A 47 -0.18 8.02 5.88
C THR A 47 0.55 7.97 4.55
N VAL A 48 -0.13 8.30 3.46
CA VAL A 48 0.42 8.27 2.11
C VAL A 48 0.38 9.65 1.48
N SER A 49 1.34 9.93 0.59
CA SER A 49 1.46 11.21 -0.09
C SER A 49 2.01 11.01 -1.49
N GLY A 50 1.57 11.85 -2.41
CA GLY A 50 2.03 11.86 -3.79
C GLY A 50 1.05 11.22 -4.76
N PRO A 51 1.17 11.58 -6.07
CA PRO A 51 0.26 11.08 -7.09
C PRO A 51 0.58 9.64 -7.48
N THR A 52 -0.45 8.82 -7.57
CA THR A 52 -0.33 7.42 -7.97
C THR A 52 -1.35 7.07 -9.04
N LYS A 53 -1.08 5.95 -9.73
CA LYS A 53 -2.09 5.22 -10.47
C LYS A 53 -2.40 3.94 -9.71
N ALA A 54 -3.63 3.46 -9.83
CA ALA A 54 -4.05 2.24 -9.15
C ALA A 54 -4.41 1.17 -10.16
N TYR A 55 -3.89 -0.03 -9.92
CA TYR A 55 -4.31 -1.23 -10.64
C TYR A 55 -5.35 -1.96 -9.79
N GLU A 56 -6.51 -2.21 -10.38
CA GLU A 56 -7.62 -2.90 -9.71
C GLU A 56 -7.96 -4.14 -10.51
N ARG A 57 -8.08 -5.28 -9.85
CA ARG A 57 -8.37 -6.55 -10.51
C ARG A 57 -9.62 -7.21 -9.93
N GLY A 58 -10.22 -8.12 -10.70
CA GLY A 58 -11.37 -8.91 -10.27
C GLY A 58 -12.53 -8.03 -9.85
N ARG A 59 -12.97 -8.15 -8.59
CA ARG A 59 -14.07 -7.36 -8.04
C ARG A 59 -13.69 -5.91 -7.70
N LYS A 60 -12.45 -5.52 -7.96
CA LYS A 60 -11.94 -4.17 -7.66
C LYS A 60 -12.07 -3.80 -6.18
N LEU A 61 -11.83 -4.79 -5.30
CA LEU A 61 -11.92 -4.57 -3.85
C LEU A 61 -10.75 -3.74 -3.32
N ASN A 62 -9.58 -3.86 -3.97
CA ASN A 62 -8.35 -3.15 -3.57
C ASN A 62 -7.75 -2.45 -4.77
N GLY A 63 -7.18 -1.27 -4.54
CA GLY A 63 -6.37 -0.57 -5.51
C GLY A 63 -4.89 -0.72 -5.15
N PHE A 64 -4.09 -1.21 -6.09
CA PHE A 64 -2.64 -1.34 -5.93
C PHE A 64 -1.99 -0.10 -6.54
N HIS A 65 -1.51 0.79 -5.69
CA HIS A 65 -1.05 2.12 -6.06
C HIS A 65 0.44 2.13 -6.38
N PHE A 66 0.77 2.59 -7.57
CA PHE A 66 2.15 2.69 -8.02
C PHE A 66 2.46 4.09 -8.52
N CYS A 67 3.74 4.47 -8.45
CA CYS A 67 4.20 5.72 -9.00
C CYS A 67 4.11 5.69 -10.53
N SER A 68 3.47 6.70 -11.12
CA SER A 68 3.32 6.76 -12.57
C SER A 68 4.63 7.11 -13.29
N ASP A 69 5.63 7.62 -12.56
CA ASP A 69 6.91 8.01 -13.14
C ASP A 69 7.95 6.89 -13.08
N CYS A 70 8.14 6.26 -11.92
CA CYS A 70 9.14 5.20 -11.77
C CYS A 70 8.56 3.79 -11.79
N GLY A 71 7.24 3.65 -11.71
CA GLY A 71 6.54 2.36 -11.79
C GLY A 71 6.59 1.51 -10.53
N CYS A 72 7.22 1.96 -9.46
CA CYS A 72 7.33 1.18 -8.23
C CYS A 72 5.99 1.07 -7.52
N ILE A 73 5.64 -0.15 -7.09
CA ILE A 73 4.47 -0.35 -6.23
C ILE A 73 4.77 0.23 -4.85
N CYS A 74 3.85 1.06 -4.35
CA CYS A 74 4.06 1.79 -3.10
C CYS A 74 3.19 1.27 -1.99
N TYR A 75 1.90 1.07 -2.25
CA TYR A 75 0.95 0.59 -1.27
C TYR A 75 -0.28 0.05 -1.99
N TYR A 76 -1.08 -0.71 -1.24
CA TYR A 76 -2.45 -0.97 -1.69
C TYR A 76 -3.42 -0.55 -0.58
N LYS A 77 -4.64 -0.23 -0.96
CA LYS A 77 -5.70 0.08 -0.01
C LYS A 77 -7.03 -0.46 -0.52
N SER A 78 -7.91 -0.73 0.42
CA SER A 78 -9.29 -1.09 0.10
C SER A 78 -9.99 0.07 -0.58
N ASN A 79 -10.86 -0.23 -1.54
CA ASN A 79 -11.65 0.78 -2.25
C ASN A 79 -12.92 1.17 -1.48
N SER A 80 -13.16 0.53 -0.33
CA SER A 80 -14.32 0.85 0.53
C SER A 80 -13.90 0.80 1.99
N ASP A 81 -14.65 1.51 2.83
CA ASP A 81 -14.43 1.50 4.26
C ASP A 81 -14.96 0.20 4.88
N ASP A 82 -14.36 -0.21 6.01
CA ASP A 82 -14.87 -1.32 6.80
C ASP A 82 -16.06 -0.86 7.67
N GLU A 83 -16.55 -1.74 8.55
CA GLU A 83 -17.70 -1.48 9.40
C GLU A 83 -17.47 -0.30 10.36
N LEU A 84 -16.21 0.02 10.67
CA LEU A 84 -15.82 1.10 11.56
C LEU A 84 -15.43 2.37 10.81
N GLY A 85 -15.64 2.42 9.49
CA GLY A 85 -15.26 3.55 8.67
C GLY A 85 -13.78 3.63 8.37
N ARG A 86 -13.02 2.53 8.55
CA ARG A 86 -11.59 2.49 8.30
C ARG A 86 -11.30 1.87 6.94
N ARG A 87 -10.25 2.34 6.31
CA ARG A 87 -9.83 1.82 5.01
C ARG A 87 -8.55 1.02 5.18
N ARG A 88 -8.65 -0.30 5.04
CA ARG A 88 -7.50 -1.18 5.18
C ARG A 88 -6.46 -0.92 4.10
N ALA A 89 -5.18 -0.95 4.48
CA ALA A 89 -4.07 -0.68 3.60
C ALA A 89 -2.83 -1.45 3.99
N ALA A 90 -1.87 -1.47 3.08
CA ALA A 90 -0.54 -2.00 3.35
C ALA A 90 0.49 -1.19 2.56
N VAL A 91 1.65 -0.97 3.16
CA VAL A 91 2.78 -0.32 2.49
C VAL A 91 3.85 -1.35 2.16
N ASN A 92 4.56 -1.07 1.07
CA ASN A 92 5.62 -1.94 0.58
C ASN A 92 6.98 -1.55 1.17
#